data_f1f96aadd5268249b449c332a5f8f213
#
_entry.id   f1f96aadd5268249b449c332a5f8f213
#
_cell.length_a   1.000
_cell.length_b   1.000
_cell.length_c   1.000
_cell.angle_alpha   90.00
_cell.angle_beta   90.00
_cell.angle_gamma   90.00
#
_symmetry.space_group_name_H-M   'P 1'
#
loop_
_entity.id
_entity.type
_entity.pdbx_description
1 polymer ?
#
loop_
_entity_poly.entity_id
_entity_poly.type
_entity_poly.pdbx_seq_one_letter_code
_entity_poly.pdbx_strand_id
1 'polypeptide(L)'
;PNAKAVADLVKEGAIGASSLDEFVQKLEKPRATWIMVPAAVTDSVINDLSKHLEKGDIVIDGGNSYFRDDRRRAKELQPKGLHYVDCGTSGGVWGLDRGYCLMIGGEKQIVEHLDPIFRTIAPGRGTIERTAGREKLGGTAEDGYLHCGPAGAGHFVKMVHNGIEYGIMAAFAEGFDILKNADIDTRPTAVDAETAPRMNHDLDYTI
;
A
#
# COMPACT_ATOMS: atom_id res chain seq x y z
N PRO A 1 5.74 8.89 20.38
CA PRO A 1 6.20 9.43 19.08
C PRO A 1 7.71 9.67 19.08
N ASN A 2 8.34 9.61 17.91
CA ASN A 2 9.74 9.98 17.76
C ASN A 2 9.83 11.53 17.71
N ALA A 3 10.30 12.14 18.79
CA ALA A 3 10.35 13.59 18.92
C ALA A 3 11.18 14.28 17.81
N LYS A 4 12.26 13.63 17.34
CA LYS A 4 13.08 14.15 16.24
C LYS A 4 12.29 14.17 14.92
N ALA A 5 11.59 13.08 14.58
CA ALA A 5 10.78 13.02 13.36
C ALA A 5 9.65 14.05 13.37
N VAL A 6 9.00 14.25 14.53
CA VAL A 6 7.99 15.31 14.70
C VAL A 6 8.59 16.67 14.45
N ALA A 7 9.76 16.97 15.07
CA ALA A 7 10.42 18.27 14.92
C ALA A 7 10.88 18.53 13.48
N ASP A 8 11.29 17.51 12.75
CA ASP A 8 11.71 17.64 11.34
C ASP A 8 10.49 17.97 10.45
N LEU A 9 9.37 17.28 10.61
CA LEU A 9 8.12 17.59 9.89
C LEU A 9 7.55 18.98 10.23
N VAL A 10 7.72 19.43 11.47
CA VAL A 10 7.29 20.80 11.86
C VAL A 10 8.07 21.87 11.08
N LYS A 11 9.34 21.64 10.77
CA LYS A 11 10.14 22.57 9.92
C LYS A 11 9.60 22.65 8.50
N GLU A 12 8.93 21.58 8.04
CA GLU A 12 8.28 21.50 6.72
C GLU A 12 6.84 22.04 6.73
N GLY A 13 6.36 22.54 7.87
CA GLY A 13 5.04 23.17 8.02
C GLY A 13 3.97 22.29 8.66
N ALA A 14 4.30 21.08 9.10
CA ALA A 14 3.34 20.24 9.80
C ALA A 14 3.07 20.73 11.23
N ILE A 15 1.87 20.45 11.75
CA ILE A 15 1.51 20.73 13.15
C ILE A 15 1.90 19.52 13.99
N GLY A 16 2.95 19.62 14.78
CA GLY A 16 3.44 18.54 15.63
C GLY A 16 2.56 18.29 16.86
N ALA A 17 2.58 17.04 17.36
CA ALA A 17 1.99 16.68 18.64
C ALA A 17 2.91 15.69 19.39
N SER A 18 2.94 15.81 20.70
CA SER A 18 3.78 14.99 21.59
C SER A 18 3.06 13.75 22.13
N SER A 19 1.73 13.72 22.04
CA SER A 19 0.87 12.63 22.51
C SER A 19 -0.31 12.41 21.56
N LEU A 20 -1.00 11.26 21.68
CA LEU A 20 -2.24 11.00 20.94
C LEU A 20 -3.37 11.94 21.37
N ASP A 21 -3.45 12.27 22.65
CA ASP A 21 -4.44 13.24 23.15
C ASP A 21 -4.24 14.62 22.51
N GLU A 22 -3.04 15.17 22.57
CA GLU A 22 -2.71 16.43 21.91
C GLU A 22 -2.96 16.38 20.39
N PHE A 23 -2.61 15.27 19.74
CA PHE A 23 -2.84 15.07 18.31
C PHE A 23 -4.33 15.16 17.98
N VAL A 24 -5.17 14.44 18.69
CA VAL A 24 -6.63 14.44 18.46
C VAL A 24 -7.24 15.80 18.74
N GLN A 25 -6.79 16.52 19.78
CA GLN A 25 -7.29 17.85 20.12
C GLN A 25 -6.99 18.92 19.04
N LYS A 26 -5.92 18.72 18.25
CA LYS A 26 -5.54 19.62 17.16
C LYS A 26 -6.31 19.38 15.86
N LEU A 27 -7.07 18.30 15.75
CA LEU A 27 -7.85 17.97 14.56
C LEU A 27 -9.26 18.54 14.63
N GLU A 28 -9.76 19.01 13.49
CA GLU A 28 -11.14 19.45 13.32
C GLU A 28 -12.10 18.25 13.15
N LYS A 29 -13.32 18.38 13.69
CA LYS A 29 -14.35 17.33 13.58
C LYS A 29 -15.11 17.43 12.24
N PRO A 30 -15.48 16.27 11.64
CA PRO A 30 -15.12 14.91 12.04
C PRO A 30 -13.63 14.68 11.80
N ARG A 31 -12.93 14.18 12.83
CA ARG A 31 -11.49 13.97 12.76
C ARG A 31 -11.14 12.82 11.86
N ALA A 32 -10.18 13.00 10.97
CA ALA A 32 -9.60 11.92 10.16
C ALA A 32 -8.18 11.62 10.66
N THR A 33 -7.96 10.42 11.14
CA THR A 33 -6.68 9.98 11.69
C THR A 33 -6.07 8.90 10.79
N TRP A 34 -4.91 9.17 10.21
CA TRP A 34 -4.22 8.26 9.29
C TRP A 34 -3.08 7.53 10.00
N ILE A 35 -3.17 6.20 10.06
CA ILE A 35 -2.21 5.33 10.73
C ILE A 35 -1.27 4.72 9.68
N MET A 36 0.05 4.91 9.88
CA MET A 36 1.12 4.34 9.06
C MET A 36 2.14 3.67 9.97
N VAL A 37 1.76 2.53 10.55
CA VAL A 37 2.62 1.76 11.46
C VAL A 37 2.76 0.31 10.99
N PRO A 38 3.77 -0.44 11.46
CA PRO A 38 3.87 -1.86 11.16
C PRO A 38 2.62 -2.63 11.60
N ALA A 39 2.20 -3.61 10.79
CA ALA A 39 0.97 -4.37 11.01
C ALA A 39 0.87 -4.99 12.42
N ALA A 40 2.00 -5.42 12.99
CA ALA A 40 2.05 -6.02 14.33
C ALA A 40 1.61 -5.09 15.48
N VAL A 41 1.64 -3.77 15.28
CA VAL A 41 1.26 -2.79 16.31
C VAL A 41 0.01 -1.99 15.96
N THR A 42 -0.60 -2.24 14.81
CA THR A 42 -1.77 -1.48 14.34
C THR A 42 -2.94 -1.59 15.33
N ASP A 43 -3.24 -2.78 15.85
CA ASP A 43 -4.33 -2.98 16.81
C ASP A 43 -4.12 -2.17 18.11
N SER A 44 -2.91 -2.15 18.65
CA SER A 44 -2.61 -1.38 19.86
C SER A 44 -2.76 0.13 19.61
N VAL A 45 -2.28 0.61 18.47
CA VAL A 45 -2.41 2.04 18.10
C VAL A 45 -3.86 2.44 17.91
N ILE A 46 -4.68 1.62 17.22
CA ILE A 46 -6.12 1.87 17.05
C ILE A 46 -6.83 1.88 18.41
N ASN A 47 -6.52 0.92 19.29
CA ASN A 47 -7.11 0.84 20.60
C ASN A 47 -6.77 2.07 21.47
N ASP A 48 -5.52 2.53 21.43
CA ASP A 48 -5.11 3.72 22.17
C ASP A 48 -5.72 4.99 21.58
N LEU A 49 -5.70 5.15 20.27
CA LEU A 49 -6.28 6.29 19.58
C LEU A 49 -7.80 6.39 19.81
N SER A 50 -8.52 5.27 19.78
CA SER A 50 -9.98 5.22 19.97
C SER A 50 -10.45 5.69 21.35
N LYS A 51 -9.56 5.81 22.34
CA LYS A 51 -9.88 6.37 23.66
C LYS A 51 -10.04 7.89 23.64
N HIS A 52 -9.49 8.55 22.64
CA HIS A 52 -9.49 10.00 22.46
C HIS A 52 -10.45 10.46 21.35
N LEU A 53 -10.92 9.54 20.50
CA LEU A 53 -11.84 9.82 19.41
C LEU A 53 -13.31 9.83 19.86
N GLU A 54 -14.15 10.51 19.12
CA GLU A 54 -15.58 10.65 19.39
C GLU A 54 -16.41 10.11 18.22
N LYS A 55 -17.70 9.94 18.48
CA LYS A 55 -18.68 9.51 17.44
C LYS A 55 -18.57 10.41 16.19
N GLY A 56 -18.44 9.78 15.03
CA GLY A 56 -18.30 10.41 13.73
C GLY A 56 -16.85 10.59 13.28
N ASP A 57 -15.86 10.39 14.17
CA ASP A 57 -14.46 10.44 13.79
C ASP A 57 -14.06 9.21 12.96
N ILE A 58 -12.99 9.36 12.17
CA ILE A 58 -12.57 8.41 11.16
C ILE A 58 -11.15 7.91 11.46
N VAL A 59 -10.97 6.60 11.43
CA VAL A 59 -9.66 5.94 11.50
C VAL A 59 -9.32 5.39 10.13
N ILE A 60 -8.20 5.79 9.56
CA ILE A 60 -7.68 5.32 8.27
C ILE A 60 -6.43 4.46 8.55
N ASP A 61 -6.46 3.20 8.19
CA ASP A 61 -5.28 2.33 8.19
C ASP A 61 -4.63 2.37 6.80
N GLY A 62 -3.54 3.11 6.66
CA GLY A 62 -2.75 3.22 5.43
C GLY A 62 -1.52 2.30 5.44
N GLY A 63 -1.35 1.49 6.48
CA GLY A 63 -0.27 0.52 6.60
C GLY A 63 -0.39 -0.65 5.63
N ASN A 64 0.39 -1.69 5.86
CA ASN A 64 0.33 -2.92 5.08
C ASN A 64 -0.36 -4.02 5.89
N SER A 65 -1.63 -3.80 6.17
CA SER A 65 -2.45 -4.64 7.04
C SER A 65 -3.14 -5.79 6.30
N TYR A 66 -3.52 -6.81 7.06
CA TYR A 66 -4.25 -7.95 6.53
C TYR A 66 -5.75 -7.61 6.43
N PHE A 67 -6.33 -7.73 5.26
CA PHE A 67 -7.71 -7.30 4.96
C PHE A 67 -8.79 -7.92 5.88
N ARG A 68 -8.55 -9.09 6.47
CA ARG A 68 -9.50 -9.70 7.44
C ARG A 68 -9.49 -8.97 8.77
N ASP A 69 -8.34 -8.44 9.18
CA ASP A 69 -8.24 -7.61 10.38
C ASP A 69 -8.97 -6.28 10.19
N ASP A 70 -8.91 -5.69 9.00
CA ASP A 70 -9.68 -4.47 8.69
C ASP A 70 -11.17 -4.69 8.88
N ARG A 71 -11.70 -5.81 8.41
CA ARG A 71 -13.11 -6.19 8.60
C ARG A 71 -13.48 -6.38 10.08
N ARG A 72 -12.58 -6.93 10.88
CA ARG A 72 -12.74 -7.09 12.33
C ARG A 72 -12.72 -5.72 13.00
N ARG A 73 -11.72 -4.88 12.74
CA ARG A 73 -11.55 -3.54 13.30
C ARG A 73 -12.75 -2.64 12.99
N ALA A 74 -13.23 -2.66 11.76
CA ALA A 74 -14.45 -1.92 11.38
C ALA A 74 -15.64 -2.32 12.27
N LYS A 75 -15.86 -3.62 12.50
CA LYS A 75 -16.94 -4.12 13.38
C LYS A 75 -16.75 -3.73 14.85
N GLU A 76 -15.51 -3.69 15.33
CA GLU A 76 -15.17 -3.33 16.72
C GLU A 76 -15.33 -1.82 16.98
N LEU A 77 -15.09 -0.98 15.96
CA LEU A 77 -15.20 0.48 16.04
C LEU A 77 -16.63 0.98 15.83
N GLN A 78 -17.44 0.27 15.05
CA GLN A 78 -18.84 0.64 14.74
C GLN A 78 -19.69 0.91 16.00
N PRO A 79 -19.69 0.08 17.08
CA PRO A 79 -20.47 0.36 18.29
C PRO A 79 -20.02 1.63 19.02
N LYS A 80 -18.78 2.07 18.80
CA LYS A 80 -18.24 3.35 19.33
C LYS A 80 -18.66 4.55 18.47
N GLY A 81 -19.34 4.32 17.35
CA GLY A 81 -19.71 5.34 16.38
C GLY A 81 -18.51 5.87 15.58
N LEU A 82 -17.41 5.14 15.55
CA LEU A 82 -16.22 5.47 14.77
C LEU A 82 -16.28 4.80 13.40
N HIS A 83 -15.81 5.49 12.38
CA HIS A 83 -15.69 4.98 11.03
C HIS A 83 -14.29 4.41 10.78
N TYR A 84 -14.22 3.33 10.01
CA TYR A 84 -12.96 2.70 9.65
C TYR A 84 -12.78 2.63 8.13
N VAL A 85 -11.61 3.04 7.67
CA VAL A 85 -11.20 3.00 6.26
C VAL A 85 -9.85 2.30 6.17
N ASP A 86 -9.72 1.33 5.30
CA ASP A 86 -8.44 0.76 4.91
C ASP A 86 -7.97 1.37 3.58
N CYS A 87 -6.70 1.72 3.52
CA CYS A 87 -6.12 2.37 2.36
C CYS A 87 -4.80 1.70 1.96
N GLY A 88 -4.89 0.75 1.04
CA GLY A 88 -3.71 0.16 0.41
C GLY A 88 -2.93 1.22 -0.36
N THR A 89 -1.76 1.58 0.15
CA THR A 89 -0.92 2.65 -0.41
C THR A 89 0.24 2.03 -1.17
N SER A 90 0.42 2.40 -2.44
CA SER A 90 1.48 1.92 -3.32
C SER A 90 2.18 3.10 -4.01
N GLY A 91 3.51 3.09 -4.04
CA GLY A 91 4.33 4.16 -4.61
C GLY A 91 5.80 4.05 -4.19
N GLY A 92 6.08 3.34 -3.11
CA GLY A 92 7.43 3.10 -2.60
C GLY A 92 8.23 4.40 -2.44
N VAL A 93 9.51 4.35 -2.78
CA VAL A 93 10.44 5.49 -2.66
C VAL A 93 10.08 6.67 -3.58
N TRP A 94 9.31 6.45 -4.63
CA TRP A 94 8.92 7.48 -5.59
C TRP A 94 7.57 8.14 -5.28
N GLY A 95 6.86 7.65 -4.27
CA GLY A 95 5.52 8.15 -3.94
C GLY A 95 5.50 9.62 -3.57
N LEU A 96 6.54 10.14 -2.90
CA LEU A 96 6.62 11.55 -2.56
C LEU A 96 6.67 12.43 -3.80
N ASP A 97 7.43 12.04 -4.83
CA ASP A 97 7.62 12.83 -6.04
C ASP A 97 6.50 12.61 -7.08
N ARG A 98 5.92 11.41 -7.11
CA ARG A 98 5.01 10.98 -8.19
C ARG A 98 3.57 10.75 -7.73
N GLY A 99 3.31 10.82 -6.43
CA GLY A 99 2.03 10.45 -5.82
C GLY A 99 1.92 8.95 -5.52
N TYR A 100 0.92 8.61 -4.74
CA TYR A 100 0.65 7.24 -4.28
C TYR A 100 -0.63 6.70 -4.90
N CYS A 101 -0.56 5.52 -5.50
CA CYS A 101 -1.76 4.79 -5.89
C CYS A 101 -2.49 4.28 -4.64
N LEU A 102 -3.79 4.57 -4.53
CA LEU A 102 -4.58 4.28 -3.35
C LEU A 102 -5.75 3.33 -3.66
N MET A 103 -5.78 2.20 -2.98
CA MET A 103 -6.88 1.23 -3.01
C MET A 103 -7.64 1.32 -1.70
N ILE A 104 -8.88 1.81 -1.74
CA ILE A 104 -9.59 2.28 -0.56
C ILE A 104 -10.78 1.37 -0.26
N GLY A 105 -10.90 0.91 0.98
CA GLY A 105 -12.05 0.18 1.50
C GLY A 105 -12.71 0.93 2.64
N GLY A 106 -14.05 0.95 2.66
CA GLY A 106 -14.80 1.63 3.71
C GLY A 106 -16.23 1.98 3.31
N GLU A 107 -16.95 2.62 4.21
CA GLU A 107 -18.28 3.13 3.91
C GLU A 107 -18.23 4.20 2.82
N LYS A 108 -19.06 4.09 1.79
CA LYS A 108 -19.03 4.97 0.62
C LYS A 108 -19.08 6.46 1.00
N GLN A 109 -19.95 6.86 1.90
CA GLN A 109 -20.10 8.25 2.32
C GLN A 109 -18.84 8.79 3.02
N ILE A 110 -18.16 7.94 3.79
CA ILE A 110 -16.92 8.30 4.48
C ILE A 110 -15.78 8.44 3.48
N VAL A 111 -15.67 7.53 2.52
CA VAL A 111 -14.65 7.60 1.46
C VAL A 111 -14.86 8.84 0.59
N GLU A 112 -16.12 9.18 0.25
CA GLU A 112 -16.46 10.42 -0.47
C GLU A 112 -16.10 11.68 0.35
N HIS A 113 -16.31 11.67 1.67
CA HIS A 113 -15.89 12.77 2.56
C HIS A 113 -14.38 12.98 2.55
N LEU A 114 -13.61 11.87 2.47
CA LEU A 114 -12.14 11.89 2.46
C LEU A 114 -11.54 12.13 1.06
N ASP A 115 -12.36 12.23 0.01
CA ASP A 115 -11.91 12.39 -1.38
C ASP A 115 -10.86 13.51 -1.59
N PRO A 116 -10.98 14.69 -0.95
CA PRO A 116 -9.97 15.74 -1.08
C PRO A 116 -8.57 15.31 -0.63
N ILE A 117 -8.49 14.45 0.39
CA ILE A 117 -7.21 13.91 0.88
C ILE A 117 -6.65 12.90 -0.14
N PHE A 118 -7.46 11.95 -0.56
CA PHE A 118 -7.04 10.92 -1.51
C PHE A 118 -6.58 11.52 -2.83
N ARG A 119 -7.32 12.49 -3.36
CA ARG A 119 -7.00 13.21 -4.59
C ARG A 119 -5.67 13.97 -4.50
N THR A 120 -5.36 14.53 -3.34
CA THR A 120 -4.11 15.27 -3.12
C THR A 120 -2.89 14.35 -3.05
N ILE A 121 -3.06 13.14 -2.48
CA ILE A 121 -1.99 12.17 -2.32
C ILE A 121 -1.76 11.36 -3.59
N ALA A 122 -2.81 11.13 -4.38
CA ALA A 122 -2.76 10.35 -5.61
C ALA A 122 -1.98 11.07 -6.71
N PRO A 123 -1.38 10.33 -7.68
CA PRO A 123 -0.55 10.91 -8.75
C PRO A 123 -1.34 11.80 -9.71
N GLY A 124 -2.66 11.64 -9.77
CA GLY A 124 -3.46 12.21 -10.84
C GLY A 124 -3.12 11.59 -12.21
N ARG A 125 -3.87 11.93 -13.22
CA ARG A 125 -3.65 11.44 -14.58
C ARG A 125 -2.47 12.12 -15.26
N GLY A 126 -2.13 13.34 -14.87
CA GLY A 126 -1.08 14.13 -15.49
C GLY A 126 -1.31 14.33 -17.00
N THR A 127 -0.28 14.04 -17.79
CA THR A 127 -0.31 14.14 -19.26
C THR A 127 -0.64 12.83 -19.97
N ILE A 128 -0.96 11.77 -19.22
CA ILE A 128 -1.26 10.45 -19.80
C ILE A 128 -2.61 10.48 -20.48
N GLU A 129 -2.64 10.06 -21.74
CA GLU A 129 -3.89 9.92 -22.49
C GLU A 129 -4.81 8.87 -21.86
N ARG A 130 -6.12 9.10 -21.95
CA ARG A 130 -7.09 8.11 -21.48
C ARG A 130 -7.04 6.86 -22.34
N THR A 131 -7.25 5.71 -21.70
CA THR A 131 -7.40 4.45 -22.41
C THR A 131 -8.57 4.55 -23.40
N ALA A 132 -8.30 4.27 -24.67
CA ALA A 132 -9.30 4.33 -25.74
C ALA A 132 -10.54 3.47 -25.39
N GLY A 133 -11.71 4.03 -25.60
CA GLY A 133 -12.99 3.39 -25.27
C GLY A 133 -13.44 3.53 -23.81
N ARG A 134 -12.63 4.19 -22.97
CA ARG A 134 -12.96 4.45 -21.55
C ARG A 134 -13.36 5.89 -21.26
N GLU A 135 -13.51 6.73 -22.25
CA GLU A 135 -13.76 8.16 -22.12
C GLU A 135 -15.06 8.47 -21.34
N LYS A 136 -16.02 7.54 -21.43
CA LYS A 136 -17.32 7.66 -20.74
C LYS A 136 -17.37 6.98 -19.37
N LEU A 137 -16.32 6.25 -18.98
CA LEU A 137 -16.28 5.63 -17.68
C LEU A 137 -15.91 6.68 -16.63
N GLY A 138 -16.79 6.84 -15.65
CA GLY A 138 -16.55 7.67 -14.49
C GLY A 138 -15.58 6.99 -13.50
N GLY A 139 -15.31 7.70 -12.40
CA GLY A 139 -14.49 7.20 -11.30
C GLY A 139 -13.09 7.78 -11.32
N THR A 140 -12.28 7.38 -10.34
CA THR A 140 -10.98 7.98 -10.00
C THR A 140 -9.79 7.05 -10.29
N ALA A 141 -10.03 5.89 -10.90
CA ALA A 141 -8.99 4.90 -11.16
C ALA A 141 -7.85 5.44 -12.06
N GLU A 142 -8.19 6.26 -13.06
CA GLU A 142 -7.19 6.89 -13.94
C GLU A 142 -6.43 8.03 -13.25
N ASP A 143 -6.94 8.54 -12.12
CA ASP A 143 -6.27 9.51 -11.26
C ASP A 143 -5.37 8.84 -10.21
N GLY A 144 -5.34 7.51 -10.18
CA GLY A 144 -4.48 6.71 -9.32
C GLY A 144 -5.08 6.36 -7.96
N TYR A 145 -6.38 6.50 -7.75
CA TYR A 145 -7.05 6.03 -6.54
C TYR A 145 -8.46 5.49 -6.83
N LEU A 146 -8.93 4.55 -6.02
CA LEU A 146 -10.23 3.92 -6.24
C LEU A 146 -10.85 3.44 -4.92
N HIS A 147 -12.16 3.74 -4.73
CA HIS A 147 -12.97 3.07 -3.73
C HIS A 147 -13.29 1.65 -4.20
N CYS A 148 -12.67 0.65 -3.59
CA CYS A 148 -12.74 -0.76 -3.98
C CYS A 148 -13.94 -1.51 -3.38
N GLY A 149 -14.58 -0.95 -2.34
CA GLY A 149 -15.71 -1.60 -1.67
C GLY A 149 -15.73 -1.37 -0.16
N PRO A 150 -16.40 -2.23 0.62
CA PRO A 150 -16.48 -2.10 2.07
C PRO A 150 -15.11 -2.29 2.75
N ALA A 151 -15.05 -2.05 4.07
CA ALA A 151 -13.83 -2.20 4.86
C ALA A 151 -13.12 -3.54 4.60
N GLY A 152 -11.82 -3.49 4.36
CA GLY A 152 -10.95 -4.58 3.93
C GLY A 152 -10.79 -4.71 2.41
N ALA A 153 -11.63 -4.05 1.60
CA ALA A 153 -11.55 -4.18 0.14
C ALA A 153 -10.29 -3.51 -0.44
N GLY A 154 -9.82 -2.43 0.13
CA GLY A 154 -8.61 -1.74 -0.30
C GLY A 154 -7.36 -2.60 -0.14
N HIS A 155 -7.10 -3.07 1.07
CA HIS A 155 -5.98 -3.97 1.36
C HIS A 155 -6.10 -5.31 0.61
N PHE A 156 -7.32 -5.82 0.41
CA PHE A 156 -7.52 -7.03 -0.41
C PHE A 156 -7.06 -6.81 -1.86
N VAL A 157 -7.48 -5.71 -2.48
CA VAL A 157 -7.08 -5.38 -3.87
C VAL A 157 -5.57 -5.17 -3.96
N LYS A 158 -4.98 -4.44 -2.99
CA LYS A 158 -3.52 -4.28 -2.92
C LYS A 158 -2.80 -5.63 -2.79
N MET A 159 -3.28 -6.53 -1.94
CA MET A 159 -2.71 -7.85 -1.76
C MET A 159 -2.72 -8.65 -3.07
N VAL A 160 -3.83 -8.63 -3.81
CA VAL A 160 -3.93 -9.31 -5.11
C VAL A 160 -2.97 -8.69 -6.13
N HIS A 161 -2.91 -7.37 -6.20
CA HIS A 161 -1.96 -6.64 -7.06
C HIS A 161 -0.52 -7.05 -6.75
N ASN A 162 -0.14 -7.01 -5.48
CA ASN A 162 1.23 -7.38 -5.07
C ASN A 162 1.53 -8.86 -5.35
N GLY A 163 0.56 -9.75 -5.20
CA GLY A 163 0.73 -11.16 -5.56
C GLY A 163 1.05 -11.36 -7.03
N ILE A 164 0.38 -10.62 -7.92
CA ILE A 164 0.65 -10.63 -9.37
C ILE A 164 2.04 -10.05 -9.65
N GLU A 165 2.37 -8.91 -9.06
CA GLU A 165 3.65 -8.23 -9.22
C GLU A 165 4.82 -9.13 -8.82
N TYR A 166 4.76 -9.75 -7.64
CA TYR A 166 5.79 -10.67 -7.18
C TYR A 166 5.89 -11.94 -8.04
N GLY A 167 4.76 -12.43 -8.57
CA GLY A 167 4.75 -13.55 -9.52
C GLY A 167 5.53 -13.21 -10.79
N ILE A 168 5.30 -12.01 -11.34
CA ILE A 168 6.03 -11.51 -12.52
C ILE A 168 7.52 -11.34 -12.21
N MET A 169 7.84 -10.73 -11.07
CA MET A 169 9.24 -10.55 -10.63
C MET A 169 9.97 -11.88 -10.46
N ALA A 170 9.31 -12.90 -9.90
CA ALA A 170 9.88 -14.23 -9.77
C ALA A 170 10.19 -14.86 -11.14
N ALA A 171 9.25 -14.73 -12.10
CA ALA A 171 9.46 -15.26 -13.46
C ALA A 171 10.65 -14.57 -14.15
N PHE A 172 10.82 -13.25 -13.99
CA PHE A 172 12.01 -12.54 -14.50
C PHE A 172 13.29 -13.00 -13.79
N ALA A 173 13.26 -13.18 -12.47
CA ALA A 173 14.41 -13.64 -11.72
C ALA A 173 14.92 -15.00 -12.18
N GLU A 174 14.00 -15.95 -12.39
CA GLU A 174 14.30 -17.27 -12.96
C GLU A 174 14.92 -17.16 -14.36
N GLY A 175 14.32 -16.36 -15.24
CA GLY A 175 14.86 -16.14 -16.59
C GLY A 175 16.26 -15.52 -16.58
N PHE A 176 16.50 -14.53 -15.75
CA PHE A 176 17.82 -13.92 -15.61
C PHE A 176 18.85 -14.86 -14.98
N ASP A 177 18.44 -15.73 -14.05
CA ASP A 177 19.33 -16.73 -13.48
C ASP A 177 19.76 -17.78 -14.53
N ILE A 178 18.83 -18.23 -15.39
CA ILE A 178 19.14 -19.09 -16.53
C ILE A 178 20.15 -18.42 -17.46
N LEU A 179 19.90 -17.15 -17.86
CA LEU A 179 20.80 -16.41 -18.74
C LEU A 179 22.18 -16.20 -18.12
N LYS A 180 22.22 -15.85 -16.84
CA LYS A 180 23.48 -15.64 -16.07
C LYS A 180 24.32 -16.91 -15.99
N ASN A 181 23.70 -18.09 -15.98
CA ASN A 181 24.33 -19.36 -15.85
C ASN A 181 24.37 -20.16 -17.17
N ALA A 182 24.09 -19.52 -18.30
CA ALA A 182 24.04 -20.20 -19.62
C ALA A 182 25.38 -20.83 -20.03
N ASP A 183 26.51 -20.33 -19.46
CA ASP A 183 27.86 -20.84 -19.66
C ASP A 183 28.26 -21.92 -18.64
N ILE A 184 27.34 -22.48 -17.88
CA ILE A 184 27.65 -23.43 -16.79
C ILE A 184 28.40 -24.67 -17.29
N ASP A 185 28.13 -25.08 -18.55
CA ASP A 185 28.79 -26.22 -19.17
C ASP A 185 30.25 -26.00 -19.46
N THR A 186 30.69 -24.75 -19.49
CA THR A 186 32.12 -24.39 -19.64
C THR A 186 32.91 -24.44 -18.34
N ARG A 187 32.22 -24.58 -17.20
CA ARG A 187 32.82 -24.63 -15.87
C ARG A 187 33.25 -26.07 -15.55
N PRO A 188 34.44 -26.28 -14.93
CA PRO A 188 34.83 -27.59 -14.45
C PRO A 188 33.90 -28.00 -13.30
N THR A 189 32.86 -28.76 -13.59
CA THR A 189 31.94 -29.34 -12.60
C THR A 189 32.29 -30.81 -12.39
N ALA A 190 32.06 -31.31 -11.18
CA ALA A 190 32.07 -32.75 -10.92
C ALA A 190 30.85 -33.36 -11.67
N VAL A 191 31.13 -34.08 -12.71
CA VAL A 191 30.12 -34.73 -13.54
C VAL A 191 29.71 -36.05 -12.85
N ASP A 192 28.49 -36.22 -12.47
CA ASP A 192 27.94 -37.49 -12.02
C ASP A 192 27.28 -38.27 -13.16
N ALA A 193 26.92 -39.50 -12.92
CA ALA A 193 26.36 -40.39 -13.93
C ALA A 193 24.97 -39.96 -14.44
N GLU A 194 24.27 -39.10 -13.71
CA GLU A 194 22.94 -38.62 -14.08
C GLU A 194 22.99 -37.30 -14.90
N THR A 195 23.96 -36.45 -14.64
CA THR A 195 24.09 -35.12 -15.29
C THR A 195 24.97 -35.13 -16.53
N ALA A 196 25.92 -36.07 -16.64
CA ALA A 196 26.85 -36.19 -17.76
C ALA A 196 26.21 -36.20 -19.16
N PRO A 197 25.09 -36.89 -19.43
CA PRO A 197 24.49 -36.94 -20.77
C PRO A 197 23.76 -35.67 -21.19
N ARG A 198 23.45 -34.75 -20.23
CA ARG A 198 22.63 -33.57 -20.49
C ARG A 198 23.44 -32.31 -20.78
N MET A 199 24.72 -32.35 -20.48
CA MET A 199 25.60 -31.15 -20.53
C MET A 199 26.44 -31.04 -21.80
N ASN A 200 26.29 -31.97 -22.76
CA ASN A 200 27.00 -31.94 -24.04
C ASN A 200 26.22 -31.15 -25.09
N HIS A 201 25.81 -29.96 -24.79
CA HIS A 201 25.28 -29.03 -25.77
C HIS A 201 26.32 -27.98 -26.09
N ASP A 202 26.77 -27.93 -27.35
CA ASP A 202 27.60 -26.89 -27.96
C ASP A 202 26.86 -25.53 -27.97
N LEU A 203 26.33 -25.10 -26.84
CA LEU A 203 25.71 -23.80 -26.70
C LEU A 203 26.72 -22.87 -26.00
N ASP A 204 27.67 -22.36 -26.80
CA ASP A 204 28.54 -21.28 -26.39
C ASP A 204 27.76 -19.95 -26.42
N TYR A 205 27.00 -19.68 -25.38
CA TYR A 205 26.38 -18.36 -25.17
C TYR A 205 27.28 -17.50 -24.29
N THR A 206 28.44 -17.12 -24.82
CA THR A 206 29.23 -16.03 -24.25
C THR A 206 28.48 -14.72 -24.47
N ILE A 207 27.70 -14.30 -23.46
CA ILE A 207 27.08 -12.95 -23.40
C ILE A 207 27.96 -12.02 -22.59
#